data_193f701d9ae77a4eae6f64216375753c
#
_entry.id   193f701d9ae77a4eae6f64216375753c
#
_cell.length_a   1.000
_cell.length_b   1.000
_cell.length_c   1.000
_cell.angle_alpha   90.00
_cell.angle_beta   90.00
_cell.angle_gamma   90.00
#
_symmetry.space_group_name_H-M   'P 1'
#
loop_
_entity.id
_entity.type
_entity.pdbx_description
1 polymer ?
#
loop_
_entity_poly.entity_id
_entity_poly.type
_entity_poly.pdbx_seq_one_letter_code
_entity_poly.pdbx_strand_id
1 'polypeptide(L)'
;TDTELVELACGNNPLTSLDVSQNTKLEGLHVYNTQVTALDVSNKPNLTTLKCFNNNLTSLNISGDTALKTLSCYQNRLTSLDIGDSSELTDVSCSQNGITELDLSQNTQLENLHCANNSLTTLDVSKNLNITSLDCGSNKLTTLDLRTNTKLEYLRCVYNKLTSLDVSANTALQSLY
;
A
#
# COMPACT_ATOMS: atom_id res chain seq x y z
N THR A 1 -21.56 -20.79 4.80
CA THR A 1 -20.12 -20.51 4.57
C THR A 1 -19.71 -21.15 3.26
N ASP A 2 -19.46 -20.34 2.22
CA ASP A 2 -18.97 -20.83 0.94
C ASP A 2 -17.43 -20.89 0.97
N THR A 3 -16.89 -22.07 1.27
CA THR A 3 -15.44 -22.30 1.37
C THR A 3 -14.75 -22.37 -0.01
N GLU A 4 -15.52 -22.43 -1.09
CA GLU A 4 -15.02 -22.49 -2.47
C GLU A 4 -14.91 -21.09 -3.11
N LEU A 5 -15.25 -20.03 -2.35
CA LEU A 5 -15.24 -18.65 -2.86
C LEU A 5 -13.83 -18.21 -3.25
N VAL A 6 -13.67 -17.82 -4.51
CA VAL A 6 -12.42 -17.34 -5.10
C VAL A 6 -12.41 -15.82 -5.21
N GLU A 7 -13.54 -15.22 -5.52
CA GLU A 7 -13.67 -13.77 -5.68
C GLU A 7 -14.86 -13.25 -4.87
N LEU A 8 -14.64 -12.19 -4.08
CA LEU A 8 -15.68 -11.52 -3.33
C LEU A 8 -15.66 -10.02 -3.62
N ALA A 9 -16.74 -9.52 -4.22
CA ALA A 9 -16.95 -8.10 -4.41
C ALA A 9 -18.21 -7.66 -3.66
N CYS A 10 -18.03 -6.97 -2.56
CA CYS A 10 -19.11 -6.47 -1.69
C CYS A 10 -18.99 -4.97 -1.39
N GLY A 11 -18.21 -4.24 -2.18
CA GLY A 11 -18.07 -2.79 -2.08
C GLY A 11 -19.34 -2.02 -2.36
N ASN A 12 -19.35 -0.72 -2.03
CA ASN A 12 -20.50 0.20 -2.17
C ASN A 12 -21.74 -0.26 -1.38
N ASN A 13 -21.54 -0.89 -0.24
CA ASN A 13 -22.60 -1.30 0.69
C ASN A 13 -22.34 -0.73 2.09
N PRO A 14 -23.33 -0.50 2.92
CA PRO A 14 -23.13 0.03 4.28
C PRO A 14 -22.70 -1.06 5.27
N LEU A 15 -21.79 -1.96 4.85
CA LEU A 15 -21.26 -3.02 5.72
C LEU A 15 -20.41 -2.40 6.83
N THR A 16 -20.64 -2.82 8.07
CA THR A 16 -19.84 -2.39 9.23
C THR A 16 -18.80 -3.42 9.66
N SER A 17 -18.96 -4.66 9.20
CA SER A 17 -18.00 -5.77 9.43
C SER A 17 -18.04 -6.75 8.26
N LEU A 18 -16.96 -7.48 8.09
CA LEU A 18 -16.85 -8.57 7.13
C LEU A 18 -15.98 -9.67 7.75
N ASP A 19 -16.50 -10.89 7.79
CA ASP A 19 -15.75 -12.09 8.19
C ASP A 19 -15.53 -12.97 6.95
N VAL A 20 -14.27 -13.15 6.59
CA VAL A 20 -13.81 -14.01 5.48
C VAL A 20 -12.88 -15.11 5.97
N SER A 21 -12.85 -15.38 7.28
CA SER A 21 -11.93 -16.35 7.91
C SER A 21 -12.00 -17.74 7.27
N GLN A 22 -13.19 -18.17 6.83
CA GLN A 22 -13.41 -19.49 6.22
C GLN A 22 -13.20 -19.52 4.70
N ASN A 23 -13.00 -18.37 4.06
CA ASN A 23 -12.84 -18.28 2.61
C ASN A 23 -11.35 -18.35 2.21
N THR A 24 -10.73 -19.48 2.49
CA THR A 24 -9.26 -19.67 2.33
C THR A 24 -8.78 -19.77 0.89
N LYS A 25 -9.73 -19.90 -0.08
CA LYS A 25 -9.43 -19.95 -1.51
C LYS A 25 -9.53 -18.60 -2.22
N LEU A 26 -9.77 -17.51 -1.45
CA LEU A 26 -9.88 -16.17 -2.06
C LEU A 26 -8.59 -15.79 -2.79
N GLU A 27 -8.76 -15.35 -4.04
CA GLU A 27 -7.75 -14.73 -4.91
C GLU A 27 -7.97 -13.23 -5.01
N GLY A 28 -9.24 -12.77 -4.91
CA GLY A 28 -9.60 -11.37 -4.93
C GLY A 28 -10.64 -10.99 -3.86
N LEU A 29 -10.39 -9.86 -3.17
CA LEU A 29 -11.35 -9.28 -2.21
C LEU A 29 -11.51 -7.79 -2.46
N HIS A 30 -12.76 -7.40 -2.74
CA HIS A 30 -13.15 -6.02 -3.01
C HIS A 30 -14.22 -5.56 -2.01
N VAL A 31 -13.81 -4.83 -0.96
CA VAL A 31 -14.66 -4.35 0.16
C VAL A 31 -14.52 -2.83 0.36
N TYR A 32 -14.40 -2.11 -0.74
CA TYR A 32 -14.23 -0.65 -0.74
C TYR A 32 -15.58 0.10 -0.61
N ASN A 33 -15.52 1.38 -0.19
CA ASN A 33 -16.71 2.23 -0.01
C ASN A 33 -17.74 1.59 0.93
N THR A 34 -17.28 1.08 2.07
CA THR A 34 -18.14 0.51 3.12
C THR A 34 -17.89 1.25 4.44
N GLN A 35 -18.33 0.70 5.57
CA GLN A 35 -18.13 1.29 6.90
C GLN A 35 -17.32 0.36 7.82
N VAL A 36 -16.58 -0.58 7.24
CA VAL A 36 -15.78 -1.55 7.98
C VAL A 36 -14.69 -0.83 8.77
N THR A 37 -14.53 -1.20 10.05
CA THR A 37 -13.59 -0.56 10.97
C THR A 37 -12.34 -1.40 11.25
N ALA A 38 -12.41 -2.72 11.02
CA ALA A 38 -11.30 -3.65 11.10
C ALA A 38 -11.47 -4.73 10.03
N LEU A 39 -10.38 -5.16 9.41
CA LEU A 39 -10.40 -6.21 8.40
C LEU A 39 -9.24 -7.17 8.67
N ASP A 40 -9.58 -8.44 8.85
CA ASP A 40 -8.62 -9.53 8.95
C ASP A 40 -8.79 -10.46 7.73
N VAL A 41 -7.77 -10.47 6.88
CA VAL A 41 -7.69 -11.33 5.70
C VAL A 41 -6.47 -12.26 5.78
N SER A 42 -5.87 -12.39 6.96
CA SER A 42 -4.65 -13.17 7.14
C SER A 42 -4.76 -14.62 6.68
N ASN A 43 -3.62 -15.19 6.31
CA ASN A 43 -3.47 -16.59 5.89
C ASN A 43 -4.33 -16.96 4.66
N LYS A 44 -4.36 -16.09 3.66
CA LYS A 44 -4.98 -16.37 2.37
C LYS A 44 -3.88 -16.48 1.29
N PRO A 45 -3.27 -17.66 1.17
CA PRO A 45 -2.05 -17.84 0.35
C PRO A 45 -2.28 -17.60 -1.15
N ASN A 46 -3.53 -17.57 -1.60
CA ASN A 46 -3.89 -17.32 -2.99
C ASN A 46 -4.36 -15.87 -3.24
N LEU A 47 -4.49 -15.05 -2.19
CA LEU A 47 -4.99 -13.67 -2.34
C LEU A 47 -3.97 -12.83 -3.10
N THR A 48 -4.33 -12.42 -4.31
CA THR A 48 -3.49 -11.59 -5.18
C THR A 48 -3.90 -10.13 -5.20
N THR A 49 -5.18 -9.86 -4.93
CA THR A 49 -5.75 -8.52 -4.98
C THR A 49 -6.62 -8.23 -3.77
N LEU A 50 -6.27 -7.17 -3.03
CA LEU A 50 -7.08 -6.63 -1.94
C LEU A 50 -7.40 -5.16 -2.19
N LYS A 51 -8.70 -4.83 -2.32
CA LYS A 51 -9.21 -3.46 -2.41
C LYS A 51 -10.16 -3.18 -1.26
N CYS A 52 -9.67 -2.43 -0.26
CA CYS A 52 -10.41 -2.05 0.95
C CYS A 52 -10.35 -0.53 1.21
N PHE A 53 -10.19 0.25 0.15
CA PHE A 53 -10.12 1.72 0.23
C PHE A 53 -11.46 2.35 0.60
N ASN A 54 -11.42 3.61 1.07
CA ASN A 54 -12.59 4.41 1.45
C ASN A 54 -13.49 3.66 2.45
N ASN A 55 -12.89 3.34 3.59
CA ASN A 55 -13.54 2.71 4.73
C ASN A 55 -13.20 3.48 6.03
N ASN A 56 -13.50 2.89 7.18
CA ASN A 56 -13.14 3.41 8.48
C ASN A 56 -12.07 2.53 9.19
N LEU A 57 -11.25 1.80 8.41
CA LEU A 57 -10.30 0.84 8.96
C LEU A 57 -9.29 1.52 9.90
N THR A 58 -9.25 1.05 11.13
CA THR A 58 -8.20 1.36 12.11
C THR A 58 -7.17 0.24 12.21
N SER A 59 -7.50 -0.97 11.71
CA SER A 59 -6.61 -2.11 11.60
C SER A 59 -6.85 -2.90 10.32
N LEU A 60 -5.78 -3.38 9.72
CA LEU A 60 -5.76 -4.26 8.56
C LEU A 60 -4.73 -5.35 8.82
N ASN A 61 -5.14 -6.61 8.83
CA ASN A 61 -4.26 -7.77 8.99
C ASN A 61 -4.21 -8.55 7.68
N ILE A 62 -3.02 -8.60 7.07
CA ILE A 62 -2.71 -9.32 5.83
C ILE A 62 -1.54 -10.29 6.05
N SER A 63 -1.26 -10.67 7.29
CA SER A 63 -0.15 -11.56 7.60
C SER A 63 -0.34 -12.94 6.93
N GLY A 64 0.73 -13.45 6.33
CA GLY A 64 0.71 -14.71 5.60
C GLY A 64 0.08 -14.67 4.20
N ASP A 65 -0.29 -13.47 3.69
CA ASP A 65 -0.83 -13.30 2.34
C ASP A 65 0.32 -13.13 1.33
N THR A 66 1.10 -14.18 1.16
CA THR A 66 2.38 -14.16 0.43
C THR A 66 2.25 -13.97 -1.08
N ALA A 67 1.07 -14.24 -1.67
CA ALA A 67 0.80 -14.06 -3.10
C ALA A 67 0.26 -12.66 -3.45
N LEU A 68 0.09 -11.76 -2.46
CA LEU A 68 -0.55 -10.46 -2.68
C LEU A 68 0.32 -9.58 -3.59
N LYS A 69 -0.27 -9.12 -4.70
CA LYS A 69 0.36 -8.25 -5.70
C LYS A 69 -0.17 -6.83 -5.66
N THR A 70 -1.46 -6.67 -5.42
CA THR A 70 -2.11 -5.37 -5.40
C THR A 70 -2.81 -5.14 -4.08
N LEU A 71 -2.39 -4.09 -3.36
CA LEU A 71 -3.02 -3.62 -2.13
C LEU A 71 -3.52 -2.19 -2.30
N SER A 72 -4.84 -1.97 -2.19
CA SER A 72 -5.45 -0.65 -2.16
C SER A 72 -6.21 -0.45 -0.86
N CYS A 73 -5.62 0.27 0.09
CA CYS A 73 -6.19 0.58 1.41
C CYS A 73 -6.22 2.09 1.70
N TYR A 74 -6.18 2.93 0.66
CA TYR A 74 -6.21 4.39 0.82
C TYR A 74 -7.54 4.89 1.37
N GLN A 75 -7.56 6.12 1.92
CA GLN A 75 -8.75 6.71 2.54
C GLN A 75 -9.31 5.82 3.66
N ASN A 76 -8.49 5.59 4.68
CA ASN A 76 -8.83 4.87 5.90
C ASN A 76 -8.29 5.63 7.12
N ARG A 77 -8.24 4.98 8.29
CA ARG A 77 -7.72 5.54 9.55
C ARG A 77 -6.57 4.71 10.12
N LEU A 78 -5.83 4.03 9.24
CA LEU A 78 -4.68 3.20 9.62
C LEU A 78 -3.57 4.09 10.18
N THR A 79 -2.99 3.73 11.32
CA THR A 79 -1.81 4.39 11.89
C THR A 79 -0.53 3.59 11.67
N SER A 80 -0.67 2.31 11.30
CA SER A 80 0.40 1.41 10.90
C SER A 80 -0.07 0.51 9.76
N LEU A 81 0.85 0.00 8.97
CA LEU A 81 0.59 -0.96 7.91
C LEU A 81 1.80 -1.89 7.82
N ASP A 82 1.58 -3.17 8.14
CA ASP A 82 2.58 -4.22 7.97
C ASP A 82 2.29 -4.99 6.69
N ILE A 83 3.26 -4.96 5.77
CA ILE A 83 3.21 -5.62 4.45
C ILE A 83 4.41 -6.56 4.24
N GLY A 84 5.16 -6.86 5.31
CA GLY A 84 6.41 -7.60 5.22
C GLY A 84 6.26 -9.01 4.65
N ASP A 85 5.16 -9.71 4.95
CA ASP A 85 4.92 -11.06 4.43
C ASP A 85 4.54 -11.08 2.94
N SER A 86 4.07 -9.97 2.39
CA SER A 86 3.59 -9.85 1.00
C SER A 86 4.71 -9.44 0.06
N SER A 87 5.72 -10.28 -0.12
CA SER A 87 6.93 -9.99 -0.91
C SER A 87 6.68 -9.84 -2.42
N GLU A 88 5.54 -10.34 -2.92
CA GLU A 88 5.13 -10.25 -4.34
C GLU A 88 4.41 -8.92 -4.68
N LEU A 89 4.27 -8.00 -3.72
CA LEU A 89 3.60 -6.71 -3.97
C LEU A 89 4.32 -5.91 -5.06
N THR A 90 3.55 -5.58 -6.11
CA THR A 90 3.93 -4.67 -7.18
C THR A 90 3.27 -3.30 -7.03
N ASP A 91 2.06 -3.26 -6.48
CA ASP A 91 1.24 -2.06 -6.40
C ASP A 91 0.71 -1.86 -4.97
N VAL A 92 1.13 -0.78 -4.32
CA VAL A 92 0.64 -0.40 -2.99
C VAL A 92 0.08 1.01 -3.01
N SER A 93 -1.21 1.15 -2.68
CA SER A 93 -1.87 2.43 -2.47
C SER A 93 -2.43 2.51 -1.05
N CYS A 94 -1.73 3.24 -0.18
CA CYS A 94 -2.06 3.45 1.23
C CYS A 94 -2.21 4.94 1.58
N SER A 95 -2.43 5.80 0.59
CA SER A 95 -2.59 7.25 0.77
C SER A 95 -3.78 7.61 1.65
N GLN A 96 -3.76 8.82 2.23
CA GLN A 96 -4.85 9.33 3.07
C GLN A 96 -5.19 8.39 4.23
N ASN A 97 -4.17 8.18 5.07
CA ASN A 97 -4.22 7.46 6.33
C ASN A 97 -3.46 8.25 7.41
N GLY A 98 -3.17 7.63 8.55
CA GLY A 98 -2.36 8.21 9.62
C GLY A 98 -1.02 7.49 9.80
N ILE A 99 -0.52 6.78 8.79
CA ILE A 99 0.66 5.92 8.86
C ILE A 99 1.89 6.75 9.20
N THR A 100 2.63 6.32 10.23
CA THR A 100 3.83 7.02 10.71
C THR A 100 5.13 6.39 10.24
N GLU A 101 5.11 5.10 9.94
CA GLU A 101 6.25 4.30 9.48
C GLU A 101 5.76 3.30 8.44
N LEU A 102 6.61 2.99 7.45
CA LEU A 102 6.32 2.02 6.40
C LEU A 102 7.62 1.29 6.05
N ASP A 103 7.71 0.01 6.45
CA ASP A 103 8.83 -0.86 6.09
C ASP A 103 8.55 -1.53 4.74
N LEU A 104 9.40 -1.25 3.76
CA LEU A 104 9.33 -1.76 2.40
C LEU A 104 10.47 -2.75 2.09
N SER A 105 11.26 -3.11 3.08
CA SER A 105 12.50 -3.86 2.89
C SER A 105 12.31 -5.25 2.27
N GLN A 106 11.13 -5.85 2.44
CA GLN A 106 10.79 -7.16 1.87
C GLN A 106 10.06 -7.07 0.53
N ASN A 107 9.51 -5.89 0.18
CA ASN A 107 8.68 -5.70 -1.02
C ASN A 107 9.53 -5.31 -2.23
N THR A 108 10.51 -6.11 -2.58
CA THR A 108 11.51 -5.79 -3.62
C THR A 108 10.96 -5.78 -5.05
N GLN A 109 9.75 -6.30 -5.25
CA GLN A 109 9.05 -6.29 -6.56
C GLN A 109 8.22 -5.01 -6.79
N LEU A 110 8.20 -4.08 -5.80
CA LEU A 110 7.35 -2.90 -5.84
C LEU A 110 7.68 -2.00 -7.04
N GLU A 111 6.67 -1.71 -7.85
CA GLU A 111 6.72 -0.84 -9.03
C GLU A 111 5.98 0.49 -8.78
N ASN A 112 4.84 0.43 -8.09
CA ASN A 112 3.99 1.58 -7.84
C ASN A 112 3.73 1.75 -6.34
N LEU A 113 4.17 2.87 -5.77
CA LEU A 113 3.92 3.23 -4.37
C LEU A 113 3.20 4.57 -4.26
N HIS A 114 1.97 4.55 -3.76
CA HIS A 114 1.19 5.73 -3.42
C HIS A 114 0.95 5.78 -1.91
N CYS A 115 1.75 6.56 -1.18
CA CYS A 115 1.69 6.73 0.27
C CYS A 115 1.49 8.20 0.69
N ALA A 116 0.93 9.01 -0.19
CA ALA A 116 0.68 10.43 0.07
C ALA A 116 -0.34 10.67 1.20
N ASN A 117 -0.31 11.88 1.80
CA ASN A 117 -1.23 12.26 2.86
C ASN A 117 -1.21 11.26 4.04
N ASN A 118 -0.03 11.06 4.60
CA ASN A 118 0.24 10.27 5.80
C ASN A 118 1.07 11.09 6.81
N SER A 119 1.68 10.44 7.78
CA SER A 119 2.52 11.08 8.79
C SER A 119 3.96 10.56 8.76
N LEU A 120 4.44 10.06 7.61
CA LEU A 120 5.78 9.50 7.46
C LEU A 120 6.85 10.57 7.72
N THR A 121 7.80 10.25 8.60
CA THR A 121 8.97 11.09 8.87
C THR A 121 10.20 10.66 8.09
N THR A 122 10.24 9.39 7.69
CA THR A 122 11.26 8.75 6.84
C THR A 122 10.57 7.85 5.83
N LEU A 123 11.22 7.60 4.70
CA LEU A 123 10.80 6.63 3.70
C LEU A 123 12.07 6.07 3.06
N ASP A 124 12.35 4.78 3.29
CA ASP A 124 13.46 4.08 2.67
C ASP A 124 12.96 3.21 1.52
N VAL A 125 13.34 3.58 0.30
CA VAL A 125 13.03 2.86 -0.94
C VAL A 125 14.28 2.24 -1.57
N SER A 126 15.38 2.15 -0.83
CA SER A 126 16.68 1.69 -1.34
C SER A 126 16.70 0.24 -1.82
N LYS A 127 15.74 -0.59 -1.35
CA LYS A 127 15.58 -1.99 -1.76
C LYS A 127 14.58 -2.19 -2.90
N ASN A 128 13.79 -1.16 -3.20
CA ASN A 128 12.70 -1.24 -4.16
C ASN A 128 13.17 -0.74 -5.54
N LEU A 129 14.08 -1.50 -6.15
CA LEU A 129 14.80 -1.11 -7.38
C LEU A 129 13.91 -1.06 -8.63
N ASN A 130 12.68 -1.57 -8.53
CA ASN A 130 11.73 -1.62 -9.62
C ASN A 130 10.72 -0.45 -9.62
N ILE A 131 10.77 0.45 -8.60
CA ILE A 131 9.83 1.57 -8.52
C ILE A 131 9.97 2.45 -9.76
N THR A 132 8.84 2.60 -10.46
CA THR A 132 8.64 3.52 -11.60
C THR A 132 7.78 4.71 -11.20
N SER A 133 6.85 4.53 -10.24
CA SER A 133 5.95 5.58 -9.77
C SER A 133 5.99 5.69 -8.24
N LEU A 134 6.32 6.88 -7.74
CA LEU A 134 6.33 7.19 -6.30
C LEU A 134 5.53 8.47 -6.02
N ASP A 135 4.43 8.34 -5.27
CA ASP A 135 3.76 9.48 -4.65
C ASP A 135 3.88 9.40 -3.13
N CYS A 136 4.77 10.21 -2.57
CA CYS A 136 4.97 10.39 -1.13
C CYS A 136 4.63 11.81 -0.66
N GLY A 137 3.83 12.54 -1.42
CA GLY A 137 3.43 13.92 -1.11
C GLY A 137 2.65 14.05 0.19
N SER A 138 2.64 15.24 0.79
CA SER A 138 1.89 15.52 2.03
C SER A 138 2.25 14.54 3.16
N ASN A 139 3.52 14.47 3.47
CA ASN A 139 4.10 13.74 4.60
C ASN A 139 4.98 14.67 5.44
N LYS A 140 5.84 14.13 6.29
CA LYS A 140 6.77 14.88 7.16
C LYS A 140 8.23 14.57 6.84
N LEU A 141 8.53 14.11 5.61
CA LEU A 141 9.86 13.69 5.20
C LEU A 141 10.83 14.87 5.24
N THR A 142 11.98 14.69 5.86
CA THR A 142 13.07 15.68 5.89
C THR A 142 14.15 15.38 4.87
N THR A 143 14.26 14.14 4.43
CA THR A 143 15.18 13.63 3.40
C THR A 143 14.46 12.59 2.56
N LEU A 144 14.90 12.41 1.31
CA LEU A 144 14.46 11.33 0.43
C LEU A 144 15.65 10.94 -0.45
N ASP A 145 16.14 9.72 -0.27
CA ASP A 145 17.25 9.17 -1.05
C ASP A 145 16.72 8.28 -2.18
N LEU A 146 16.98 8.70 -3.42
CA LEU A 146 16.48 8.04 -4.62
C LEU A 146 17.60 7.49 -5.51
N ARG A 147 18.85 7.47 -5.02
CA ARG A 147 20.03 7.10 -5.83
C ARG A 147 19.96 5.71 -6.44
N THR A 148 19.23 4.78 -5.82
CA THR A 148 19.07 3.40 -6.31
C THR A 148 17.86 3.21 -7.22
N ASN A 149 16.91 4.16 -7.23
CA ASN A 149 15.64 4.04 -7.97
C ASN A 149 15.77 4.59 -9.40
N THR A 150 16.70 4.04 -10.18
CA THR A 150 17.07 4.54 -11.51
C THR A 150 15.96 4.37 -12.57
N LYS A 151 14.94 3.54 -12.28
CA LYS A 151 13.78 3.32 -13.15
C LYS A 151 12.63 4.32 -12.89
N LEU A 152 12.79 5.22 -11.89
CA LEU A 152 11.72 6.14 -11.49
C LEU A 152 11.37 7.08 -12.64
N GLU A 153 10.09 7.04 -13.07
CA GLU A 153 9.52 7.86 -14.15
C GLU A 153 8.63 8.98 -13.61
N TYR A 154 7.91 8.70 -12.51
CA TYR A 154 7.02 9.66 -11.87
C TYR A 154 7.39 9.81 -10.39
N LEU A 155 7.64 11.04 -9.95
CA LEU A 155 7.86 11.40 -8.55
C LEU A 155 6.95 12.55 -8.13
N ARG A 156 6.17 12.33 -7.08
CA ARG A 156 5.45 13.39 -6.38
C ARG A 156 5.84 13.40 -4.91
N CYS A 157 6.54 14.46 -4.49
CA CYS A 157 7.04 14.62 -3.11
C CYS A 157 6.69 16.00 -2.51
N VAL A 158 5.68 16.70 -3.08
CA VAL A 158 5.20 17.99 -2.61
C VAL A 158 4.71 17.96 -1.15
N TYR A 159 4.68 19.10 -0.47
CA TYR A 159 4.18 19.22 0.90
C TYR A 159 4.89 18.29 1.89
N ASN A 160 6.22 18.25 1.84
CA ASN A 160 7.10 17.61 2.81
C ASN A 160 7.98 18.67 3.51
N LYS A 161 9.02 18.25 4.21
CA LYS A 161 10.00 19.11 4.89
C LYS A 161 11.40 18.97 4.26
N LEU A 162 11.47 18.57 2.98
CA LEU A 162 12.74 18.36 2.28
C LEU A 162 13.48 19.71 2.16
N THR A 163 14.74 19.71 2.54
CA THR A 163 15.64 20.87 2.35
C THR A 163 16.51 20.75 1.11
N SER A 164 16.61 19.55 0.57
CA SER A 164 17.31 19.22 -0.70
C SER A 164 16.69 17.98 -1.30
N LEU A 165 16.80 17.85 -2.62
CA LEU A 165 16.41 16.67 -3.37
C LEU A 165 17.42 16.46 -4.49
N ASP A 166 18.07 15.29 -4.52
CA ASP A 166 18.97 14.90 -5.60
C ASP A 166 18.27 13.84 -6.46
N VAL A 167 18.03 14.16 -7.72
CA VAL A 167 17.44 13.27 -8.73
C VAL A 167 18.43 12.97 -9.87
N SER A 168 19.70 13.25 -9.69
CA SER A 168 20.73 13.08 -10.74
C SER A 168 20.87 11.63 -11.22
N ALA A 169 20.54 10.65 -10.37
CA ALA A 169 20.55 9.22 -10.73
C ALA A 169 19.25 8.76 -11.43
N ASN A 170 18.18 9.55 -11.35
CA ASN A 170 16.84 9.14 -11.85
C ASN A 170 16.65 9.60 -13.30
N THR A 171 17.48 9.10 -14.20
CA THR A 171 17.54 9.55 -15.60
C THR A 171 16.31 9.19 -16.44
N ALA A 172 15.45 8.29 -15.93
CA ALA A 172 14.17 7.94 -16.54
C ALA A 172 13.03 8.89 -16.13
N LEU A 173 13.27 9.86 -15.20
CA LEU A 173 12.23 10.71 -14.63
C LEU A 173 11.61 11.63 -15.68
N GLN A 174 10.29 11.54 -15.83
CA GLN A 174 9.49 12.30 -16.79
C GLN A 174 8.64 13.37 -16.09
N SER A 175 8.24 13.10 -14.84
CA SER A 175 7.38 14.01 -14.07
C SER A 175 7.87 14.13 -12.64
N LEU A 176 8.04 15.38 -12.18
CA LEU A 176 8.49 15.74 -10.83
C LEU A 176 7.60 16.85 -10.27
N TYR A 177 7.00 16.61 -9.09
CA TYR A 177 6.16 17.56 -8.38
C TYR A 177 6.59 17.75 -6.94
#